data_59d88696952880139af4f4fa2ffc7a3d
#
_entry.id   59d88696952880139af4f4fa2ffc7a3d
#
_cell.length_a   1.000
_cell.length_b   1.000
_cell.length_c   1.000
_cell.angle_alpha   90.00
_cell.angle_beta   90.00
_cell.angle_gamma   90.00
#
_symmetry.space_group_name_H-M   'P 1'
#
loop_
_entity.id
_entity.type
_entity.pdbx_description
1 polymer ?
#
loop_
_entity_poly.entity_id
_entity_poly.type
_entity_poly.pdbx_seq_one_letter_code
_entity_poly.pdbx_strand_id
1 'polypeptide(L)'
;MRSDSMFVEAAKEDAAAIIALRHQIWGTTYRGIYPDDMIDNFDWAWHQEKELLRINDPAYSVYLLQKDDQNIGYLTISRTDGIVLQSLYILSEYQR
;
A
#
# COMPACT_ATOMS: atom_id res chain seq x y z
N MET A 1 25.17 1.90 -13.01
CA MET A 1 24.26 2.62 -12.16
C MET A 1 23.47 1.69 -11.26
N ARG A 2 23.32 2.06 -10.06
CA ARG A 2 22.62 1.24 -9.07
C ARG A 2 21.19 1.71 -8.88
N SER A 3 20.28 0.74 -8.79
CA SER A 3 18.88 1.02 -8.53
C SER A 3 18.61 0.89 -7.04
N ASP A 4 18.30 1.99 -6.41
CA ASP A 4 18.02 2.01 -4.98
C ASP A 4 16.53 2.19 -4.74
N SER A 5 16.02 1.49 -3.73
CA SER A 5 14.67 1.69 -3.25
C SER A 5 14.62 2.91 -2.34
N MET A 6 13.53 3.64 -2.38
CA MET A 6 13.34 4.77 -1.48
C MET A 6 11.89 4.88 -1.07
N PHE A 7 11.67 5.36 0.16
CA PHE A 7 10.34 5.69 0.64
C PHE A 7 10.04 7.14 0.30
N VAL A 8 8.88 7.37 -0.29
CA VAL A 8 8.42 8.70 -0.67
C VAL A 8 7.09 8.94 0.03
N GLU A 9 6.97 10.08 0.69
CA GLU A 9 5.72 10.40 1.38
C GLU A 9 4.58 10.47 0.37
N ALA A 10 3.49 9.76 0.67
CA ALA A 10 2.34 9.71 -0.23
C ALA A 10 1.51 10.98 -0.09
N ALA A 11 1.12 11.54 -1.21
CA ALA A 11 0.17 12.64 -1.26
C ALA A 11 -1.22 12.08 -1.56
N LYS A 12 -2.24 12.93 -1.45
CA LYS A 12 -3.62 12.48 -1.69
C LYS A 12 -3.81 11.90 -3.09
N GLU A 13 -3.04 12.39 -4.05
CA GLU A 13 -3.10 11.89 -5.42
C GLU A 13 -2.60 10.45 -5.53
N ASP A 14 -1.87 9.97 -4.54
CA ASP A 14 -1.28 8.63 -4.55
C ASP A 14 -2.23 7.57 -4.00
N ALA A 15 -3.41 7.95 -3.50
CA ALA A 15 -4.34 6.99 -2.93
C ALA A 15 -4.72 5.89 -3.93
N ALA A 16 -4.97 6.27 -5.18
CA ALA A 16 -5.32 5.29 -6.21
C ALA A 16 -4.16 4.34 -6.48
N ALA A 17 -2.93 4.85 -6.48
CA ALA A 17 -1.74 4.02 -6.70
C ALA A 17 -1.57 3.02 -5.56
N ILE A 18 -1.80 3.44 -4.33
CA ILE A 18 -1.71 2.56 -3.16
C ILE A 18 -2.74 1.44 -3.25
N ILE A 19 -3.96 1.77 -3.63
CA ILE A 19 -5.02 0.77 -3.76
C ILE A 19 -4.73 -0.18 -4.92
N ALA A 20 -4.15 0.31 -6.00
CA ALA A 20 -3.73 -0.57 -7.09
C ALA A 20 -2.67 -1.56 -6.63
N LEU A 21 -1.71 -1.11 -5.82
CA LEU A 21 -0.71 -1.98 -5.22
C LEU A 21 -1.36 -3.02 -4.30
N ARG A 22 -2.28 -2.57 -3.47
CA ARG A 22 -2.98 -3.47 -2.55
C ARG A 22 -3.75 -4.54 -3.31
N HIS A 23 -4.43 -4.14 -4.37
CA HIS A 23 -5.18 -5.08 -5.21
C HIS A 23 -4.23 -6.11 -5.83
N GLN A 24 -3.09 -5.65 -6.33
CA GLN A 24 -2.10 -6.54 -6.94
C GLN A 24 -1.51 -7.51 -5.91
N ILE A 25 -1.18 -7.01 -4.72
CA ILE A 25 -0.64 -7.83 -3.65
C ILE A 25 -1.66 -8.88 -3.19
N TRP A 26 -2.92 -8.46 -3.01
CA TRP A 26 -3.97 -9.40 -2.64
C TRP A 26 -4.20 -10.44 -3.71
N GLY A 27 -4.12 -10.04 -4.98
CA GLY A 27 -4.32 -10.97 -6.08
C GLY A 27 -3.26 -12.05 -6.14
N THR A 28 -2.02 -11.75 -5.70
CA THR A 28 -0.95 -12.73 -5.71
C THR A 28 -0.82 -13.48 -4.38
N THR A 29 -1.10 -12.82 -3.26
CA THR A 29 -0.88 -13.40 -1.94
C THR A 29 -2.04 -14.26 -1.47
N TYR A 30 -3.25 -13.81 -1.73
CA TYR A 30 -4.44 -14.45 -1.15
C TYR A 30 -5.23 -15.30 -2.14
N ARG A 31 -4.88 -15.24 -3.41
CA ARG A 31 -5.54 -16.10 -4.41
C ARG A 31 -5.14 -17.54 -4.14
N GLY A 32 -6.14 -18.40 -4.01
CA GLY A 32 -5.90 -19.78 -3.59
C GLY A 32 -6.10 -20.00 -2.10
N ILE A 33 -6.06 -18.94 -1.29
CA ILE A 33 -6.37 -19.00 0.14
C ILE A 33 -7.84 -18.60 0.34
N TYR A 34 -8.24 -17.52 -0.33
CA TYR A 34 -9.62 -17.06 -0.31
C TYR A 34 -10.26 -17.32 -1.67
N PRO A 35 -11.59 -17.49 -1.72
CA PRO A 35 -12.26 -17.63 -3.01
C PRO A 35 -11.98 -16.44 -3.92
N ASP A 36 -11.84 -16.71 -5.22
CA ASP A 36 -11.57 -15.65 -6.19
C ASP A 36 -12.64 -14.56 -6.17
N ASP A 37 -13.91 -14.97 -5.97
CA ASP A 37 -15.01 -14.01 -5.90
C ASP A 37 -14.82 -13.00 -4.78
N MET A 38 -14.30 -13.44 -3.65
CA MET A 38 -14.07 -12.56 -2.51
C MET A 38 -13.02 -11.51 -2.83
N ILE A 39 -12.00 -11.89 -3.57
CA ILE A 39 -10.93 -10.98 -3.96
C ILE A 39 -11.43 -10.04 -5.07
N ASP A 40 -12.09 -10.58 -6.07
CA ASP A 40 -12.47 -9.83 -7.26
C ASP A 40 -13.62 -8.86 -7.00
N ASN A 41 -14.49 -9.18 -6.03
CA ASN A 41 -15.64 -8.35 -5.69
C ASN A 41 -15.42 -7.49 -4.45
N PHE A 42 -14.18 -7.38 -4.01
CA PHE A 42 -13.85 -6.54 -2.86
C PHE A 42 -14.14 -5.08 -3.19
N ASP A 43 -14.62 -4.33 -2.20
CA ASP A 43 -14.98 -2.92 -2.42
C ASP A 43 -13.74 -2.04 -2.43
N TRP A 44 -13.08 -2.01 -3.58
CA TRP A 44 -11.84 -1.25 -3.74
C TRP A 44 -12.07 0.26 -3.71
N ALA A 45 -13.25 0.71 -4.14
CA ALA A 45 -13.58 2.13 -4.07
C ALA A 45 -13.67 2.59 -2.62
N TRP A 46 -14.28 1.78 -1.76
CA TRP A 46 -14.35 2.08 -0.33
C TRP A 46 -12.95 2.13 0.28
N HIS A 47 -12.09 1.20 -0.11
CA HIS A 47 -10.71 1.16 0.40
C HIS A 47 -9.91 2.37 -0.06
N GLN A 48 -10.12 2.84 -1.29
CA GLN A 48 -9.45 4.03 -1.79
C GLN A 48 -9.87 5.25 -0.99
N GLU A 49 -11.15 5.37 -0.69
CA GLU A 49 -11.68 6.46 0.11
C GLU A 49 -11.09 6.47 1.52
N LYS A 50 -10.98 5.30 2.14
CA LYS A 50 -10.37 5.17 3.46
C LYS A 50 -8.89 5.51 3.43
N GLU A 51 -8.19 5.11 2.38
CA GLU A 51 -6.77 5.42 2.25
C GLU A 51 -6.56 6.93 2.09
N LEU A 52 -7.44 7.60 1.34
CA LEU A 52 -7.38 9.03 1.19
C LEU A 52 -7.53 9.75 2.53
N LEU A 53 -8.47 9.29 3.35
CA LEU A 53 -8.65 9.86 4.69
C LEU A 53 -7.40 9.66 5.55
N ARG A 54 -6.78 8.49 5.45
CA ARG A 54 -5.58 8.17 6.22
C ARG A 54 -4.39 9.05 5.80
N ILE A 55 -4.23 9.27 4.51
CA ILE A 55 -3.15 10.14 4.01
C ILE A 55 -3.30 11.56 4.55
N ASN A 56 -4.53 12.03 4.69
CA ASN A 56 -4.81 13.38 5.17
C ASN A 56 -4.87 13.50 6.68
N ASP A 57 -4.74 12.39 7.40
CA ASP A 57 -4.84 12.37 8.86
C ASP A 57 -3.46 12.55 9.49
N PRO A 58 -3.25 13.60 10.32
CA PRO A 58 -1.94 13.81 10.93
C PRO A 58 -1.52 12.70 11.90
N ALA A 59 -2.44 11.83 12.32
CA ALA A 59 -2.09 10.68 13.16
C ALA A 59 -1.39 9.57 12.37
N TYR A 60 -1.38 9.66 11.05
CA TYR A 60 -0.78 8.64 10.19
C TYR A 60 0.23 9.24 9.25
N SER A 61 1.20 8.42 8.87
CA SER A 61 2.10 8.73 7.77
C SER A 61 2.05 7.55 6.80
N VAL A 62 1.86 7.86 5.53
CA VAL A 62 1.79 6.85 4.48
C VAL A 62 2.89 7.12 3.48
N TYR A 63 3.64 6.09 3.14
CA TYR A 63 4.77 6.20 2.21
C TYR A 63 4.63 5.18 1.12
N LEU A 64 5.05 5.57 -0.08
CA LEU A 64 5.21 4.65 -1.19
C LEU A 64 6.66 4.22 -1.22
N LEU A 65 6.90 2.94 -1.44
CA LEU A 65 8.24 2.43 -1.70
C LEU A 65 8.43 2.36 -3.19
N GLN A 66 9.44 3.06 -3.70
CA GLN A 66 9.68 3.17 -5.13
C GLN A 66 11.05 2.61 -5.47
N LYS A 67 11.13 1.96 -6.61
CA LYS A 67 12.37 1.45 -7.17
C LYS A 67 12.29 1.59 -8.68
N ASP A 68 13.31 2.21 -9.29
CA ASP A 68 13.34 2.42 -10.74
C ASP A 68 12.07 3.10 -11.26
N ASP A 69 11.62 4.12 -10.53
CA ASP A 69 10.41 4.89 -10.85
C ASP A 69 9.12 4.08 -10.82
N GLN A 70 9.14 2.91 -10.17
CA GLN A 70 7.96 2.08 -10.00
C GLN A 70 7.56 2.03 -8.54
N ASN A 71 6.25 2.02 -8.31
CA ASN A 71 5.73 1.80 -6.97
C ASN A 71 5.71 0.31 -6.70
N ILE A 72 6.53 -0.16 -5.77
CA ILE A 72 6.66 -1.58 -5.48
C ILE A 72 6.10 -1.97 -4.12
N GLY A 73 5.70 -0.99 -3.32
CA GLY A 73 5.13 -1.27 -2.01
C GLY A 73 4.64 0.00 -1.34
N TYR A 74 4.12 -0.16 -0.14
CA TYR A 74 3.70 0.98 0.66
C TYR A 74 3.82 0.65 2.14
N LEU A 75 3.89 1.72 2.95
CA LEU A 75 4.13 1.65 4.38
C LEU A 75 3.19 2.61 5.07
N THR A 76 2.55 2.17 6.15
CA THR A 76 1.71 3.03 6.97
C THR A 76 2.23 3.02 8.41
N ILE A 77 2.41 4.20 8.97
CA ILE A 77 2.84 4.39 10.35
C ILE A 77 1.72 5.11 11.09
N SER A 78 1.35 4.60 12.25
CA SER A 78 0.39 5.24 13.14
C SER A 78 1.14 5.94 14.26
N ARG A 79 0.68 7.13 14.63
CA ARG A 79 1.28 7.90 15.73
C ARG A 79 0.32 8.08 16.89
N THR A 80 -0.78 7.34 16.92
CA THR A 80 -1.78 7.50 17.98
C THR A 80 -1.27 7.04 19.35
N ASP A 81 -0.50 5.95 19.40
CA ASP A 81 0.06 5.42 20.64
C ASP A 81 1.56 5.27 20.50
N GLY A 82 2.24 6.40 20.20
CA GLY A 82 3.62 6.35 19.83
C GLY A 82 3.78 6.07 18.36
N ILE A 83 4.98 5.73 17.92
CA ILE A 83 5.23 5.43 16.53
C ILE A 83 5.12 3.92 16.33
N VAL A 84 4.11 3.49 15.60
CA VAL A 84 3.82 2.07 15.37
C VAL A 84 3.74 1.80 13.88
N LEU A 85 4.50 0.82 13.42
CA LEU A 85 4.39 0.34 12.05
C LEU A 85 3.08 -0.42 11.94
N GLN A 86 2.12 0.14 11.19
CA GLN A 86 0.82 -0.47 11.06
C GLN A 86 0.74 -1.46 9.92
N SER A 87 1.36 -1.13 8.79
CA SER A 87 1.38 -2.05 7.67
C SER A 87 2.58 -1.77 6.79
N LEU A 88 3.12 -2.83 6.22
CA LEU A 88 4.20 -2.76 5.24
C LEU A 88 3.92 -3.85 4.23
N TYR A 89 3.69 -3.46 2.99
CA TYR A 89 3.40 -4.39 1.90
C TYR A 89 4.35 -4.13 0.74
N ILE A 90 4.92 -5.21 0.22
CA ILE A 90 5.84 -5.13 -0.91
C ILE A 90 5.40 -6.19 -1.92
N LEU A 91 5.43 -5.82 -3.21
CA LEU A 91 5.12 -6.78 -4.27
C LEU A 91 6.02 -8.00 -4.15
N SER A 92 5.44 -9.19 -4.38
CA SER A 92 6.16 -10.45 -4.13
C SER A 92 7.46 -10.56 -4.92
N GLU A 93 7.50 -10.00 -6.12
CA GLU A 93 8.69 -10.05 -6.97
C GLU A 93 9.85 -9.22 -6.43
N TYR A 94 9.60 -8.36 -5.44
CA TYR A 94 10.61 -7.51 -4.81
C TYR A 94 10.90 -7.90 -3.36
N GLN A 95 10.25 -8.92 -2.87
CA GLN A 95 10.51 -9.41 -1.50
C GLN A 95 11.74 -10.30 -1.51
N ARG A 96 12.75 -9.89 -0.78
CA ARG A 96 13.96 -10.69 -0.71
C ARG A 96 14.62 -10.51 0.65
#